data_53cc8a79b597cf34ce181156607725a8
#
_entry.id   53cc8a79b597cf34ce181156607725a8
#
_cell.length_a   1.000
_cell.length_b   1.000
_cell.length_c   1.000
_cell.angle_alpha   90.00
_cell.angle_beta   90.00
_cell.angle_gamma   90.00
#
_symmetry.space_group_name_H-M   'P 1'
#
loop_
_entity.id
_entity.type
_entity.pdbx_description
1 polymer ?
#
loop_
_entity_poly.entity_id
_entity_poly.type
_entity_poly.pdbx_seq_one_letter_code
_entity_poly.pdbx_strand_id
1 'polypeptide(L)'
;MFLMGKSFFVRALSPKIRFEKIKNLTSLNQLQDEEGFTLVELIVVVMMIGILSSIAIPQFMTAADKAKQKEATGIVSALVKAATAYQTEYGVLPTNAGELSEYAKFQECFADEVEDRGGAACKVDASEASVVRAVEEEATNFYTTSGNYLITFQTTTGTPGDVNNPPLFQVLANPNGNPYRDNGSAVTGCYNPVAAVSEVYEFTAKQADKGQQDFRGC
;
A
#
# COMPACT_ATOMS: atom_id res chain seq x y z
N MET A 1 11.94 -10.83 59.18
CA MET A 1 12.46 -9.55 59.62
C MET A 1 11.88 -8.51 58.68
N PHE A 2 10.72 -7.98 59.08
CA PHE A 2 10.47 -6.56 59.33
C PHE A 2 10.71 -5.69 58.06
N LEU A 3 9.85 -4.80 57.56
CA LEU A 3 8.61 -4.18 58.02
C LEU A 3 8.13 -3.19 56.94
N MET A 4 6.88 -2.88 57.00
CA MET A 4 6.17 -1.61 56.80
C MET A 4 6.08 -1.08 55.37
N GLY A 5 4.97 -0.93 54.81
CA GLY A 5 3.67 -0.41 55.30
C GLY A 5 3.60 1.11 55.21
N LYS A 6 3.11 1.65 54.07
CA LYS A 6 2.54 3.02 54.07
C LYS A 6 1.28 3.06 53.21
N SER A 7 0.16 2.94 53.90
CA SER A 7 -1.16 3.38 53.42
C SER A 7 -1.11 4.90 53.12
N PHE A 8 -1.42 5.27 51.89
CA PHE A 8 -1.69 6.67 51.55
C PHE A 8 -3.20 6.88 51.58
N PHE A 9 -3.64 7.50 52.65
CA PHE A 9 -5.02 7.89 52.91
C PHE A 9 -5.31 9.12 52.06
N VAL A 10 -6.01 8.99 50.96
CA VAL A 10 -6.50 10.14 50.20
C VAL A 10 -7.81 10.61 50.83
N ARG A 11 -7.69 11.73 51.51
CA ARG A 11 -8.76 12.46 52.19
C ARG A 11 -9.64 13.11 51.13
N ALA A 12 -10.88 12.62 50.98
CA ALA A 12 -11.90 13.24 50.18
C ALA A 12 -12.25 14.62 50.68
N LEU A 13 -11.90 15.64 49.92
CA LEU A 13 -12.43 17.00 50.11
C LEU A 13 -13.72 17.12 49.28
N SER A 14 -14.84 17.09 49.94
CA SER A 14 -16.14 17.50 49.37
C SER A 14 -16.19 19.02 49.21
N PRO A 15 -16.35 19.56 48.02
CA PRO A 15 -16.74 20.97 47.91
C PRO A 15 -18.24 21.08 48.15
N LYS A 16 -18.63 21.70 49.26
CA LYS A 16 -19.99 22.19 49.46
C LYS A 16 -20.26 23.28 48.43
N ILE A 17 -20.97 22.94 47.36
CA ILE A 17 -21.49 23.92 46.42
C ILE A 17 -22.65 24.64 47.10
N ARG A 18 -22.40 25.89 47.50
CA ARG A 18 -23.38 26.82 48.03
C ARG A 18 -24.27 27.28 46.88
N PHE A 19 -25.50 26.81 46.82
CA PHE A 19 -26.51 27.34 45.89
C PHE A 19 -26.86 28.76 46.31
N GLU A 20 -26.17 29.73 45.70
CA GLU A 20 -26.61 31.12 45.72
C GLU A 20 -27.73 31.29 44.70
N LYS A 21 -28.84 31.71 45.21
CA LYS A 21 -30.11 31.97 44.55
C LYS A 21 -29.91 33.05 43.48
N ILE A 22 -29.76 32.66 42.23
CA ILE A 22 -29.78 33.58 41.08
C ILE A 22 -31.23 33.98 40.82
N LYS A 23 -31.67 35.01 41.48
CA LYS A 23 -32.84 35.82 41.10
C LYS A 23 -32.35 36.84 40.09
N ASN A 24 -32.93 36.83 38.91
CA ASN A 24 -32.89 37.72 37.78
C ASN A 24 -32.32 37.07 36.49
N LEU A 25 -33.09 36.22 35.93
CA LEU A 25 -32.99 35.86 34.51
C LEU A 25 -34.34 36.11 33.82
N THR A 26 -34.77 37.36 33.90
CA THR A 26 -35.80 37.91 33.03
C THR A 26 -35.11 38.84 32.07
N SER A 27 -34.53 38.34 31.04
CA SER A 27 -34.29 39.01 29.74
C SER A 27 -33.31 38.18 28.91
N LEU A 28 -33.75 37.07 28.35
CA LEU A 28 -33.13 36.47 27.16
C LEU A 28 -34.24 35.87 26.32
N ASN A 29 -35.22 36.68 25.96
CA ASN A 29 -36.03 36.46 24.78
C ASN A 29 -35.34 37.08 23.58
N GLN A 30 -34.08 36.71 23.29
CA GLN A 30 -33.60 36.64 21.93
C GLN A 30 -34.03 35.26 21.40
N LEU A 31 -35.26 35.20 20.88
CA LEU A 31 -35.62 34.23 19.90
C LEU A 31 -34.62 34.42 18.74
N GLN A 32 -33.52 33.70 18.75
CA GLN A 32 -32.80 33.44 17.52
C GLN A 32 -33.85 32.78 16.64
N ASP A 33 -34.23 33.45 15.56
CA ASP A 33 -34.92 32.83 14.45
C ASP A 33 -33.99 31.72 13.94
N GLU A 34 -34.16 30.53 14.48
CA GLU A 34 -33.55 29.33 13.90
C GLU A 34 -34.28 29.08 12.58
N GLU A 35 -33.78 29.69 11.52
CA GLU A 35 -34.22 29.38 10.18
C GLU A 35 -33.89 27.92 9.91
N GLY A 36 -34.89 27.07 10.13
CA GLY A 36 -34.79 25.64 9.82
C GLY A 36 -34.71 25.43 8.32
N PHE A 37 -33.88 24.49 7.87
CA PHE A 37 -33.81 24.07 6.49
C PHE A 37 -35.18 23.59 5.98
N THR A 38 -35.54 24.02 4.79
CA THR A 38 -36.75 23.54 4.12
C THR A 38 -36.50 22.12 3.57
N LEU A 39 -37.53 21.31 3.52
CA LEU A 39 -37.48 19.98 2.92
C LEU A 39 -37.01 20.04 1.46
N VAL A 40 -37.40 21.08 0.72
CA VAL A 40 -37.00 21.31 -0.68
C VAL A 40 -35.51 21.57 -0.81
N GLU A 41 -34.90 22.39 0.05
CA GLU A 41 -33.45 22.65 0.05
C GLU A 41 -32.67 21.36 0.25
N LEU A 42 -33.11 20.48 1.15
CA LEU A 42 -32.46 19.22 1.42
C LEU A 42 -32.57 18.25 0.22
N ILE A 43 -33.74 18.16 -0.41
CA ILE A 43 -33.94 17.30 -1.58
C ILE A 43 -33.07 17.77 -2.76
N VAL A 44 -33.02 19.07 -3.03
CA VAL A 44 -32.22 19.63 -4.14
C VAL A 44 -30.74 19.33 -3.93
N VAL A 45 -30.23 19.46 -2.70
CA VAL A 45 -28.80 19.16 -2.39
C VAL A 45 -28.50 17.69 -2.61
N VAL A 46 -29.32 16.75 -2.13
CA VAL A 46 -29.05 15.33 -2.32
C VAL A 46 -29.18 14.90 -3.79
N MET A 47 -30.07 15.52 -4.57
CA MET A 47 -30.14 15.30 -6.02
C MET A 47 -28.86 15.76 -6.72
N MET A 48 -28.34 16.95 -6.39
CA MET A 48 -27.08 17.46 -6.98
C MET A 48 -25.91 16.55 -6.62
N ILE A 49 -25.79 16.13 -5.36
CA ILE A 49 -24.74 15.20 -4.93
C ILE A 49 -24.87 13.87 -5.68
N GLY A 50 -26.09 13.35 -5.88
CA GLY A 50 -26.32 12.12 -6.62
C GLY A 50 -25.82 12.19 -8.06
N ILE A 51 -26.10 13.27 -8.77
CA ILE A 51 -25.64 13.49 -10.16
C ILE A 51 -24.13 13.63 -10.22
N LEU A 52 -23.51 14.42 -9.34
CA LEU A 52 -22.07 14.60 -9.30
C LEU A 52 -21.33 13.29 -8.94
N SER A 53 -21.85 12.53 -7.98
CA SER A 53 -21.26 11.26 -7.55
C SER A 53 -21.29 10.22 -8.66
N SER A 54 -22.30 10.19 -9.52
CA SER A 54 -22.40 9.23 -10.63
C SER A 54 -21.23 9.33 -11.62
N ILE A 55 -20.66 10.52 -11.77
CA ILE A 55 -19.50 10.78 -12.65
C ILE A 55 -18.18 10.67 -11.86
N ALA A 56 -18.15 11.18 -10.63
CA ALA A 56 -16.92 11.26 -9.84
C ALA A 56 -16.41 9.91 -9.37
N ILE A 57 -17.30 8.99 -8.96
CA ILE A 57 -16.90 7.68 -8.41
C ILE A 57 -16.09 6.83 -9.41
N PRO A 58 -16.55 6.57 -10.67
CA PRO A 58 -15.77 5.80 -11.63
C PRO A 58 -14.42 6.45 -11.98
N GLN A 59 -14.37 7.76 -12.04
CA GLN A 59 -13.13 8.49 -12.28
C GLN A 59 -12.12 8.32 -11.14
N PHE A 60 -12.61 8.37 -9.91
CA PHE A 60 -11.77 8.16 -8.73
C PHE A 60 -11.22 6.74 -8.66
N MET A 61 -12.02 5.73 -8.98
CA MET A 61 -11.57 4.32 -8.99
C MET A 61 -10.44 4.10 -10.01
N THR A 62 -10.57 4.65 -11.22
CA THR A 62 -9.49 4.54 -12.23
C THR A 62 -8.22 5.28 -11.81
N ALA A 63 -8.33 6.42 -11.13
CA ALA A 63 -7.18 7.14 -10.59
C ALA A 63 -6.49 6.36 -9.46
N ALA A 64 -7.26 5.72 -8.58
CA ALA A 64 -6.74 4.88 -7.51
C ALA A 64 -5.99 3.66 -8.06
N ASP A 65 -6.50 3.00 -9.10
CA ASP A 65 -5.84 1.85 -9.73
C ASP A 65 -4.53 2.26 -10.41
N LYS A 66 -4.49 3.42 -11.06
CA LYS A 66 -3.25 3.98 -11.61
C LYS A 66 -2.22 4.32 -10.52
N ALA A 67 -2.66 4.82 -9.37
CA ALA A 67 -1.76 5.10 -8.25
C ALA A 67 -1.11 3.81 -7.72
N LYS A 68 -1.88 2.72 -7.58
CA LYS A 68 -1.35 1.41 -7.22
C LYS A 68 -0.35 0.88 -8.25
N GLN A 69 -0.64 1.02 -9.53
CA GLN A 69 0.29 0.63 -10.60
C GLN A 69 1.61 1.41 -10.53
N LYS A 70 1.56 2.70 -10.22
CA LYS A 70 2.77 3.52 -10.04
C LYS A 70 3.62 3.10 -8.83
N GLU A 71 3.00 2.62 -7.76
CA GLU A 71 3.72 1.97 -6.65
C GLU A 71 4.54 0.79 -7.15
N ALA A 72 3.89 -0.13 -7.88
CA ALA A 72 4.59 -1.29 -8.46
C ALA A 72 5.70 -0.89 -9.44
N THR A 73 5.45 0.10 -10.31
CA THR A 73 6.46 0.63 -11.23
C THR A 73 7.68 1.16 -10.50
N GLY A 74 7.48 1.86 -9.36
CA GLY A 74 8.55 2.34 -8.51
C GLY A 74 9.42 1.20 -7.97
N ILE A 75 8.80 0.14 -7.46
CA ILE A 75 9.52 -1.03 -6.91
C ILE A 75 10.24 -1.80 -8.03
N VAL A 76 9.57 -2.07 -9.15
CA VAL A 76 10.18 -2.76 -10.30
C VAL A 76 11.40 -1.99 -10.81
N SER A 77 11.29 -0.67 -10.95
CA SER A 77 12.42 0.15 -11.38
C SER A 77 13.58 0.18 -10.37
N ALA A 78 13.28 0.12 -9.07
CA ALA A 78 14.30 0.01 -8.02
C ALA A 78 15.03 -1.33 -8.08
N LEU A 79 14.29 -2.44 -8.28
CA LEU A 79 14.87 -3.78 -8.44
C LEU A 79 15.78 -3.88 -9.66
N VAL A 80 15.33 -3.36 -10.81
CA VAL A 80 16.14 -3.34 -12.05
C VAL A 80 17.41 -2.53 -11.87
N LYS A 81 17.35 -1.37 -11.18
CA LYS A 81 18.54 -0.56 -10.86
C LYS A 81 19.47 -1.27 -9.89
N ALA A 82 18.94 -1.90 -8.85
CA ALA A 82 19.73 -2.67 -7.90
C ALA A 82 20.45 -3.84 -8.60
N ALA A 83 19.77 -4.55 -9.49
CA ALA A 83 20.36 -5.64 -10.28
C ALA A 83 21.47 -5.13 -11.23
N THR A 84 21.28 -3.95 -11.82
CA THR A 84 22.31 -3.31 -12.65
C THR A 84 23.55 -2.95 -11.83
N ALA A 85 23.37 -2.39 -10.63
CA ALA A 85 24.47 -2.05 -9.72
C ALA A 85 25.22 -3.30 -9.26
N TYR A 86 24.50 -4.31 -8.80
CA TYR A 86 25.06 -5.61 -8.39
C TYR A 86 25.89 -6.25 -9.51
N GLN A 87 25.36 -6.32 -10.72
CA GLN A 87 26.05 -6.87 -11.88
C GLN A 87 27.31 -6.06 -12.23
N THR A 88 27.28 -4.75 -12.05
CA THR A 88 28.45 -3.90 -12.33
C THR A 88 29.59 -4.15 -11.33
N GLU A 89 29.25 -4.48 -10.08
CA GLU A 89 30.23 -4.72 -9.01
C GLU A 89 30.75 -6.16 -9.00
N TYR A 90 29.84 -7.13 -9.13
CA TYR A 90 30.16 -8.56 -8.99
C TYR A 90 30.33 -9.30 -10.34
N GLY A 91 29.94 -8.68 -11.46
CA GLY A 91 30.04 -9.29 -12.80
C GLY A 91 28.99 -10.36 -13.09
N VAL A 92 28.07 -10.63 -12.14
CA VAL A 92 27.01 -11.64 -12.25
C VAL A 92 25.66 -11.01 -11.92
N LEU A 93 24.57 -11.59 -12.40
CA LEU A 93 23.22 -11.13 -12.06
C LEU A 93 22.77 -11.66 -10.70
N PRO A 94 22.01 -10.89 -9.92
CA PRO A 94 21.48 -11.32 -8.63
C PRO A 94 20.41 -12.40 -8.79
N THR A 95 20.35 -13.33 -7.83
CA THR A 95 19.43 -14.45 -7.85
C THR A 95 18.39 -14.41 -6.72
N ASN A 96 18.64 -13.63 -5.69
CA ASN A 96 17.78 -13.53 -4.51
C ASN A 96 17.70 -12.08 -3.96
N ALA A 97 16.81 -11.86 -3.01
CA ALA A 97 16.59 -10.54 -2.43
C ALA A 97 17.77 -10.07 -1.56
N GLY A 98 18.52 -10.99 -0.95
CA GLY A 98 19.71 -10.66 -0.15
C GLY A 98 20.77 -9.93 -0.95
N GLU A 99 21.06 -10.43 -2.16
CA GLU A 99 22.00 -9.82 -3.09
C GLU A 99 21.56 -8.41 -3.54
N LEU A 100 20.25 -8.21 -3.67
CA LEU A 100 19.69 -6.90 -4.03
C LEU A 100 19.61 -5.93 -2.83
N SER A 101 19.58 -6.45 -1.60
CA SER A 101 19.37 -5.66 -0.38
C SER A 101 20.54 -4.73 -0.05
N GLU A 102 21.73 -4.98 -0.61
CA GLU A 102 22.89 -4.09 -0.50
C GLU A 102 22.69 -2.76 -1.24
N TYR A 103 21.91 -2.78 -2.34
CA TYR A 103 21.66 -1.61 -3.19
C TYR A 103 20.29 -0.97 -2.96
N ALA A 104 19.31 -1.76 -2.52
CA ALA A 104 17.97 -1.26 -2.22
C ALA A 104 17.30 -2.14 -1.14
N LYS A 105 16.89 -1.51 -0.06
CA LYS A 105 16.17 -2.20 1.02
C LYS A 105 14.69 -2.26 0.68
N PHE A 106 14.20 -3.46 0.46
CA PHE A 106 12.81 -3.73 0.20
C PHE A 106 12.10 -4.18 1.47
N GLN A 107 10.86 -3.75 1.60
CA GLN A 107 9.96 -4.17 2.67
C GLN A 107 8.78 -4.89 2.06
N GLU A 108 8.31 -5.90 2.73
CA GLU A 108 7.15 -6.68 2.31
C GLU A 108 6.02 -6.61 3.32
N CYS A 109 4.83 -6.85 2.83
CA CYS A 109 3.71 -7.19 3.66
C CYS A 109 3.76 -8.68 4.00
N PHE A 110 3.85 -8.98 5.27
CA PHE A 110 3.81 -10.33 5.78
C PHE A 110 2.48 -10.59 6.52
N ALA A 111 1.72 -11.57 6.03
CA ALA A 111 0.58 -12.13 6.73
C ALA A 111 0.51 -13.62 6.37
N ASP A 112 0.33 -14.48 7.35
CA ASP A 112 0.30 -15.94 7.19
C ASP A 112 -0.81 -16.44 6.23
N GLU A 113 -1.74 -15.59 5.81
CA GLU A 113 -2.88 -15.94 4.96
C GLU A 113 -3.15 -14.90 3.84
N VAL A 114 -2.08 -14.38 3.20
CA VAL A 114 -2.25 -13.33 2.17
C VAL A 114 -2.95 -13.83 0.90
N GLU A 115 -2.89 -15.12 0.60
CA GLU A 115 -3.49 -15.68 -0.62
C GLU A 115 -5.01 -15.52 -0.70
N ASP A 116 -5.71 -15.50 0.44
CA ASP A 116 -7.19 -15.47 0.47
C ASP A 116 -7.78 -14.11 0.86
N ARG A 117 -6.99 -13.17 1.34
CA ARG A 117 -7.47 -11.87 1.81
C ARG A 117 -7.39 -10.79 0.75
N GLY A 118 -8.14 -10.96 -0.31
CA GLY A 118 -8.26 -10.02 -1.43
C GLY A 118 -7.97 -8.56 -1.14
N GLY A 119 -6.74 -8.09 -1.39
CA GLY A 119 -6.35 -6.68 -1.36
C GLY A 119 -6.38 -5.98 -0.01
N ALA A 120 -6.68 -6.68 1.07
CA ALA A 120 -6.67 -6.17 2.44
C ALA A 120 -5.36 -6.50 3.17
N ALA A 121 -4.37 -6.97 2.45
CA ALA A 121 -3.06 -7.27 2.96
C ALA A 121 -2.51 -6.03 3.67
N CYS A 122 -1.84 -6.23 4.79
CA CYS A 122 -1.30 -5.18 5.65
C CYS A 122 -2.32 -4.33 6.40
N LYS A 123 -3.52 -4.80 6.63
CA LYS A 123 -4.33 -4.27 7.72
C LYS A 123 -3.67 -4.68 9.02
N VAL A 124 -3.08 -3.71 9.68
CA VAL A 124 -2.67 -3.83 11.07
C VAL A 124 -3.94 -4.09 11.88
N ASP A 125 -4.24 -5.34 12.16
CA ASP A 125 -5.18 -5.66 13.22
C ASP A 125 -4.47 -5.29 14.52
N ALA A 126 -5.12 -4.51 15.37
CA ALA A 126 -4.52 -3.93 16.57
C ALA A 126 -4.00 -4.98 17.59
N SER A 127 -4.14 -6.26 17.28
CA SER A 127 -3.70 -7.40 18.09
C SER A 127 -2.44 -8.09 17.57
N GLU A 128 -1.97 -7.82 16.34
CA GLU A 128 -0.79 -8.49 15.77
C GLU A 128 0.30 -7.48 15.40
N ALA A 129 1.50 -7.74 15.89
CA ALA A 129 2.65 -6.88 15.68
C ALA A 129 3.08 -6.91 14.21
N SER A 130 3.19 -5.71 13.64
CA SER A 130 3.94 -5.39 12.43
C SER A 130 3.80 -6.35 11.25
N VAL A 131 2.84 -6.06 10.42
CA VAL A 131 2.60 -6.74 9.13
C VAL A 131 3.65 -6.37 8.06
N VAL A 132 4.51 -5.40 8.31
CA VAL A 132 5.58 -4.95 7.40
C VAL A 132 6.94 -5.34 7.97
N ARG A 133 7.70 -6.13 7.21
CA ARG A 133 9.07 -6.55 7.54
C ARG A 133 10.01 -6.33 6.36
N ALA A 134 11.31 -6.50 6.59
CA ALA A 134 12.27 -6.61 5.51
C ALA A 134 12.01 -7.90 4.71
N VAL A 135 12.21 -7.85 3.39
CA VAL A 135 12.12 -9.05 2.53
C VAL A 135 13.21 -10.03 2.95
N GLU A 136 12.87 -11.32 3.01
CA GLU A 136 13.82 -12.39 3.37
C GLU A 136 14.95 -12.48 2.32
N GLU A 137 16.17 -12.76 2.78
CA GLU A 137 17.36 -12.73 1.91
C GLU A 137 17.29 -13.75 0.75
N GLU A 138 16.71 -14.91 0.96
CA GLU A 138 16.59 -15.95 -0.06
C GLU A 138 15.32 -15.82 -0.92
N ALA A 139 14.48 -14.82 -0.65
CA ALA A 139 13.23 -14.64 -1.38
C ALA A 139 13.48 -14.25 -2.85
N THR A 140 12.67 -14.81 -3.74
CA THR A 140 12.56 -14.42 -5.16
C THR A 140 11.22 -13.78 -5.47
N ASN A 141 10.33 -13.71 -4.46
CA ASN A 141 9.05 -13.02 -4.54
C ASN A 141 8.70 -12.40 -3.19
N PHE A 142 7.91 -11.37 -3.21
CA PHE A 142 7.39 -10.71 -2.03
C PHE A 142 6.16 -9.85 -2.36
N TYR A 143 5.32 -9.57 -1.38
CA TYR A 143 4.20 -8.66 -1.56
C TYR A 143 4.61 -7.21 -1.26
N THR A 144 4.09 -6.27 -2.03
CA THR A 144 4.28 -4.83 -1.72
C THR A 144 3.73 -4.52 -0.32
N THR A 145 4.23 -3.47 0.32
CA THR A 145 3.79 -3.07 1.67
C THR A 145 2.29 -2.75 1.74
N SER A 146 1.70 -2.35 0.62
CA SER A 146 0.25 -2.15 0.47
C SER A 146 -0.52 -3.45 0.21
N GLY A 147 0.18 -4.56 -0.10
CA GLY A 147 -0.40 -5.84 -0.50
C GLY A 147 -1.07 -5.84 -1.88
N ASN A 148 -0.99 -4.73 -2.62
CA ASN A 148 -1.65 -4.62 -3.92
C ASN A 148 -0.97 -5.39 -5.04
N TYR A 149 0.31 -5.76 -4.88
CA TYR A 149 1.09 -6.47 -5.88
C TYR A 149 1.91 -7.59 -5.26
N LEU A 150 1.99 -8.70 -5.98
CA LEU A 150 3.00 -9.73 -5.81
C LEU A 150 4.14 -9.42 -6.79
N ILE A 151 5.31 -9.14 -6.25
CA ILE A 151 6.54 -8.94 -7.01
C ILE A 151 7.24 -10.29 -7.10
N THR A 152 7.59 -10.70 -8.31
CA THR A 152 8.39 -11.91 -8.55
C THR A 152 9.55 -11.51 -9.46
N PHE A 153 10.75 -11.97 -9.15
CA PHE A 153 11.91 -11.76 -10.01
C PHE A 153 12.70 -13.04 -10.21
N GLN A 154 13.40 -13.09 -11.32
CA GLN A 154 14.23 -14.24 -11.67
C GLN A 154 15.42 -13.82 -12.53
N THR A 155 16.45 -14.63 -12.48
CA THR A 155 17.59 -14.52 -13.38
C THR A 155 17.60 -15.72 -14.33
N THR A 156 17.58 -15.48 -15.63
CA THR A 156 17.61 -16.55 -16.62
C THR A 156 19.06 -17.00 -16.84
N THR A 157 19.24 -18.28 -17.06
CA THR A 157 20.53 -18.87 -17.43
C THR A 157 20.76 -18.68 -18.93
N GLY A 158 21.45 -17.61 -19.29
CA GLY A 158 21.94 -17.41 -20.65
C GLY A 158 23.45 -17.66 -20.73
N THR A 159 24.02 -17.53 -21.92
CA THR A 159 25.45 -17.59 -22.14
C THR A 159 26.02 -16.16 -22.05
N PRO A 160 26.90 -15.86 -21.10
CA PRO A 160 27.52 -14.55 -21.00
C PRO A 160 28.21 -14.15 -22.32
N GLY A 161 27.83 -12.99 -22.86
CA GLY A 161 28.35 -12.49 -24.13
C GLY A 161 27.61 -12.98 -25.39
N ASP A 162 26.67 -13.92 -25.28
CA ASP A 162 25.84 -14.34 -26.41
C ASP A 162 24.63 -13.40 -26.54
N VAL A 163 24.57 -12.65 -27.62
CA VAL A 163 23.48 -11.71 -27.92
C VAL A 163 22.15 -12.40 -28.25
N ASN A 164 22.18 -13.68 -28.61
CA ASN A 164 20.99 -14.44 -28.97
C ASN A 164 20.39 -15.18 -27.77
N ASN A 165 21.19 -15.43 -26.73
CA ASN A 165 20.78 -16.06 -25.49
C ASN A 165 21.49 -15.42 -24.29
N PRO A 166 21.23 -14.14 -24.01
CA PRO A 166 21.86 -13.45 -22.89
C PRO A 166 21.26 -13.90 -21.55
N PRO A 167 22.03 -13.89 -20.45
CA PRO A 167 21.44 -13.94 -19.13
C PRO A 167 20.63 -12.67 -18.91
N LEU A 168 19.43 -12.80 -18.36
CA LEU A 168 18.51 -11.68 -18.11
C LEU A 168 18.08 -11.67 -16.65
N PHE A 169 18.06 -10.49 -16.07
CA PHE A 169 17.31 -10.26 -14.83
C PHE A 169 15.91 -9.76 -15.21
N GLN A 170 14.88 -10.41 -14.69
CA GLN A 170 13.49 -10.11 -15.02
C GLN A 170 12.68 -9.96 -13.76
N VAL A 171 11.81 -8.96 -13.76
CA VAL A 171 10.89 -8.66 -12.65
C VAL A 171 9.47 -8.59 -13.19
N LEU A 172 8.53 -9.16 -12.46
CA LEU A 172 7.11 -9.10 -12.75
C LEU A 172 6.34 -8.70 -11.49
N ALA A 173 5.56 -7.67 -11.57
CA ALA A 173 4.62 -7.24 -10.56
C ALA A 173 3.20 -7.56 -11.03
N ASN A 174 2.60 -8.59 -10.44
CA ASN A 174 1.22 -8.96 -10.71
C ASN A 174 0.29 -8.33 -9.68
N PRO A 175 -0.86 -7.77 -10.10
CA PRO A 175 -1.88 -7.29 -9.17
C PRO A 175 -2.34 -8.41 -8.23
N ASN A 176 -2.45 -8.08 -6.95
CA ASN A 176 -2.89 -8.99 -5.91
C ASN A 176 -4.10 -8.43 -5.16
N GLY A 177 -4.87 -9.32 -4.58
CA GLY A 177 -6.03 -8.94 -3.78
C GLY A 177 -7.30 -8.63 -4.56
N ASN A 178 -8.41 -9.12 -4.04
CA ASN A 178 -9.73 -8.99 -4.66
C ASN A 178 -10.35 -7.60 -4.32
N PRO A 179 -10.92 -6.82 -5.23
CA PRO A 179 -11.12 -7.11 -6.68
C PRO A 179 -9.94 -6.68 -7.57
N TYR A 180 -8.85 -6.18 -7.01
CA TYR A 180 -7.74 -5.61 -7.78
C TYR A 180 -6.96 -6.67 -8.56
N ARG A 181 -6.86 -7.89 -8.03
CA ARG A 181 -6.24 -9.04 -8.70
C ARG A 181 -6.74 -9.24 -10.14
N ASP A 182 -8.05 -9.13 -10.34
CA ASP A 182 -8.67 -9.37 -11.64
C ASP A 182 -8.77 -8.10 -12.50
N ASN A 183 -8.68 -6.92 -11.88
CA ASN A 183 -8.91 -5.63 -12.53
C ASN A 183 -7.67 -4.75 -12.63
N GLY A 184 -6.59 -5.07 -11.92
CA GLY A 184 -5.35 -4.33 -11.97
C GLY A 184 -4.53 -4.63 -13.22
N SER A 185 -3.57 -3.77 -13.51
CA SER A 185 -2.62 -3.94 -14.62
C SER A 185 -1.25 -4.32 -14.07
N ALA A 186 -0.61 -5.30 -14.69
CA ALA A 186 0.72 -5.75 -14.30
C ALA A 186 1.81 -4.75 -14.74
N VAL A 187 2.98 -4.86 -14.11
CA VAL A 187 4.20 -4.13 -14.48
C VAL A 187 5.33 -5.14 -14.61
N THR A 188 6.13 -5.03 -15.64
CA THR A 188 7.33 -5.87 -15.81
C THR A 188 8.56 -5.01 -16.00
N GLY A 189 9.70 -5.53 -15.57
CA GLY A 189 11.00 -4.92 -15.78
C GLY A 189 12.01 -5.96 -16.19
N CYS A 190 13.02 -5.55 -16.96
CA CYS A 190 14.11 -6.42 -17.31
C CYS A 190 15.44 -5.65 -17.39
N TYR A 191 16.54 -6.38 -17.20
CA TYR A 191 17.88 -5.91 -17.46
C TYR A 191 18.67 -6.96 -18.23
N ASN A 192 19.29 -6.52 -19.33
CA ASN A 192 20.16 -7.30 -20.18
C ASN A 192 21.60 -6.77 -20.08
N PRO A 193 22.52 -7.47 -19.41
CA PRO A 193 23.89 -7.00 -19.23
C PRO A 193 24.72 -7.04 -20.51
N VAL A 194 24.36 -7.88 -21.50
CA VAL A 194 25.09 -7.99 -22.77
C VAL A 194 24.79 -6.79 -23.66
N ALA A 195 23.51 -6.40 -23.75
CA ALA A 195 23.09 -5.22 -24.51
C ALA A 195 23.19 -3.92 -23.70
N ALA A 196 23.45 -4.00 -22.39
CA ALA A 196 23.40 -2.88 -21.44
C ALA A 196 22.07 -2.12 -21.50
N VAL A 197 20.96 -2.85 -21.64
CA VAL A 197 19.60 -2.30 -21.71
C VAL A 197 18.82 -2.67 -20.47
N SER A 198 18.11 -1.68 -19.93
CA SER A 198 17.14 -1.89 -18.87
C SER A 198 15.82 -1.23 -19.25
N GLU A 199 14.72 -1.96 -19.14
CA GLU A 199 13.40 -1.49 -19.49
C GLU A 199 12.39 -1.78 -18.36
N VAL A 200 11.43 -0.88 -18.19
CA VAL A 200 10.25 -1.09 -17.35
C VAL A 200 9.02 -0.80 -18.18
N TYR A 201 8.12 -1.75 -18.22
CA TYR A 201 6.92 -1.69 -19.03
C TYR A 201 5.66 -1.82 -18.17
N GLU A 202 4.72 -0.90 -18.33
CA GLU A 202 3.42 -0.92 -17.70
C GLU A 202 2.38 -1.48 -18.66
N PHE A 203 1.72 -2.57 -18.29
CA PHE A 203 0.60 -3.08 -19.08
C PHE A 203 -0.59 -2.12 -18.95
N THR A 204 -1.24 -1.84 -20.06
CA THR A 204 -2.44 -0.97 -20.10
C THR A 204 -3.74 -1.76 -19.95
N ALA A 205 -3.70 -3.06 -20.26
CA ALA A 205 -4.85 -3.95 -20.13
C ALA A 205 -4.91 -4.53 -18.72
N LYS A 206 -6.13 -4.71 -18.23
CA LYS A 206 -6.37 -5.38 -16.96
C LYS A 206 -5.92 -6.84 -17.00
N GLN A 207 -5.53 -7.38 -15.87
CA GLN A 207 -5.07 -8.76 -15.74
C GLN A 207 -6.11 -9.78 -16.24
N ALA A 208 -7.37 -9.59 -15.92
CA ALA A 208 -8.46 -10.46 -16.33
C ALA A 208 -8.61 -10.60 -17.85
N ASP A 209 -8.27 -9.54 -18.59
CA ASP A 209 -8.39 -9.53 -20.07
C ASP A 209 -7.21 -10.23 -20.77
N LYS A 210 -6.10 -10.46 -20.07
CA LYS A 210 -4.83 -10.95 -20.63
C LYS A 210 -4.38 -12.31 -20.09
N GLY A 211 -5.10 -12.85 -19.11
CA GLY A 211 -4.62 -13.98 -18.35
C GLY A 211 -3.45 -13.59 -17.44
N GLN A 212 -2.74 -14.58 -16.94
CA GLN A 212 -1.54 -14.34 -16.13
C GLN A 212 -0.47 -13.71 -17.04
N GLN A 213 0.08 -12.57 -16.62
CA GLN A 213 1.17 -11.94 -17.37
C GLN A 213 2.47 -12.66 -17.08
N ASP A 214 3.28 -12.83 -18.12
CA ASP A 214 4.58 -13.46 -18.04
C ASP A 214 5.71 -12.43 -18.07
N PHE A 215 6.91 -12.87 -17.71
CA PHE A 215 8.11 -12.05 -17.80
C PHE A 215 8.36 -11.60 -19.23
N ARG A 216 8.69 -10.33 -19.41
CA ARG A 216 9.19 -9.81 -20.68
C ARG A 216 10.71 -9.80 -20.70
N GLY A 217 11.28 -10.19 -21.83
CA GLY A 217 12.69 -9.95 -22.12
C GLY A 217 12.96 -8.48 -22.53
N CYS A 218 14.15 -8.04 -22.39
CA CYS A 218 14.66 -6.78 -22.97
C CYS A 218 15.06 -6.97 -24.42
#